data_2dfaea5d8fa9f03189b1f2269662c835
#
_entry.id   2dfaea5d8fa9f03189b1f2269662c835
#
_cell.length_a   1.000
_cell.length_b   1.000
_cell.length_c   1.000
_cell.angle_alpha   90.00
_cell.angle_beta   90.00
_cell.angle_gamma   90.00
#
_symmetry.space_group_name_H-M   'P 1'
#
loop_
_entity.id
_entity.type
_entity.pdbx_description
1 polymer ?
#
loop_
_entity_poly.entity_id
_entity_poly.type
_entity_poly.pdbx_seq_one_letter_code
_entity_poly.pdbx_strand_id
1 'polypeptide(L)'
;MRSRFSAFALKLPAYLWRTLHPDHEDRARSEADVLRDLRSACSTNRYLGLQILETSGPDDAGVARVRFAARVFRKGTDISFTERSEFLHDGTGWRYVRGELSPTEQ
;
A
#
# COMPACT_ATOMS: atom_id res chain seq x y z
N MET A 1 4.68 -2.46 -5.66
CA MET A 1 4.34 -1.21 -4.95
C MET A 1 3.74 -0.15 -5.87
N ARG A 2 4.35 0.09 -7.01
CA ARG A 2 3.86 1.13 -7.95
C ARG A 2 2.41 0.90 -8.39
N SER A 3 2.03 -0.36 -8.65
CA SER A 3 0.67 -0.69 -9.04
C SER A 3 -0.34 -0.38 -7.94
N ARG A 4 0.03 -0.61 -6.67
CA ARG A 4 -0.85 -0.29 -5.54
C ARG A 4 -0.99 1.23 -5.38
N PHE A 5 0.10 1.99 -5.50
CA PHE A 5 0.03 3.45 -5.48
C PHE A 5 -0.87 3.97 -6.59
N SER A 6 -0.70 3.46 -7.81
CA SER A 6 -1.53 3.82 -8.94
C SER A 6 -3.01 3.47 -8.69
N ALA A 7 -3.27 2.33 -8.04
CA ALA A 7 -4.64 1.92 -7.70
C ALA A 7 -5.29 2.88 -6.70
N PHE A 8 -4.54 3.42 -5.73
CA PHE A 8 -5.05 4.48 -4.87
C PHE A 8 -5.35 5.76 -5.65
N ALA A 9 -4.41 6.17 -6.50
CA ALA A 9 -4.56 7.39 -7.30
C ALA A 9 -5.71 7.30 -8.30
N LEU A 10 -5.92 6.13 -8.89
CA LEU A 10 -6.97 5.86 -9.88
C LEU A 10 -8.28 5.38 -9.25
N LYS A 11 -8.34 5.30 -7.91
CA LYS A 11 -9.54 4.91 -7.17
C LYS A 11 -10.02 3.51 -7.53
N LEU A 12 -9.12 2.52 -7.39
CA LEU A 12 -9.39 1.11 -7.69
C LEU A 12 -9.37 0.24 -6.42
N PRO A 13 -10.36 0.37 -5.52
CA PRO A 13 -10.36 -0.34 -4.25
C PRO A 13 -10.38 -1.86 -4.39
N ALA A 14 -11.05 -2.39 -5.40
CA ALA A 14 -11.08 -3.84 -5.63
C ALA A 14 -9.69 -4.41 -5.92
N TYR A 15 -8.87 -3.68 -6.67
CA TYR A 15 -7.48 -4.08 -6.91
C TYR A 15 -6.68 -4.09 -5.61
N LEU A 16 -6.87 -3.09 -4.77
CA LEU A 16 -6.18 -3.00 -3.47
C LEU A 16 -6.56 -4.17 -2.56
N TRP A 17 -7.84 -4.55 -2.55
CA TRP A 17 -8.30 -5.73 -1.82
C TRP A 17 -7.66 -7.02 -2.37
N ARG A 18 -7.71 -7.22 -3.69
CA ARG A 18 -7.19 -8.45 -4.32
C ARG A 18 -5.70 -8.63 -4.11
N THR A 19 -4.94 -7.55 -3.97
CA THR A 19 -3.48 -7.61 -3.80
C THR A 19 -3.03 -7.67 -2.35
N LEU A 20 -3.96 -7.77 -1.40
CA LEU A 20 -3.63 -8.08 0.00
C LEU A 20 -3.30 -9.56 0.13
N HIS A 21 -2.23 -9.85 0.90
CA HIS A 21 -1.93 -11.22 1.28
C HIS A 21 -3.02 -11.74 2.22
N PRO A 22 -3.36 -13.06 2.18
CA PRO A 22 -4.36 -13.62 3.10
C PRO A 22 -4.07 -13.37 4.58
N ASP A 23 -2.80 -13.22 4.96
CA ASP A 23 -2.40 -12.95 6.34
C ASP A 23 -2.42 -11.46 6.72
N HIS A 24 -2.75 -10.57 5.79
CA HIS A 24 -2.92 -9.16 6.11
C HIS A 24 -4.08 -8.98 7.09
N GLU A 25 -3.90 -8.09 8.09
CA GLU A 25 -4.92 -7.88 9.13
C GLU A 25 -6.30 -7.53 8.56
N ASP A 26 -6.37 -6.81 7.45
CA ASP A 26 -7.65 -6.45 6.83
C ASP A 26 -8.37 -7.65 6.22
N ARG A 27 -7.68 -8.77 5.97
CA ARG A 27 -8.34 -9.99 5.49
C ARG A 27 -9.19 -10.68 6.55
N ALA A 28 -8.98 -10.34 7.84
CA ALA A 28 -9.81 -10.81 8.93
C ALA A 28 -11.12 -10.00 9.06
N ARG A 29 -11.23 -8.88 8.36
CA ARG A 29 -12.41 -8.02 8.31
C ARG A 29 -13.30 -8.44 7.14
N SER A 30 -14.58 -8.00 7.15
CA SER A 30 -15.45 -8.25 6.01
C SER A 30 -14.94 -7.49 4.78
N GLU A 31 -15.04 -8.11 3.61
CA GLU A 31 -14.65 -7.47 2.35
C GLU A 31 -15.40 -6.16 2.13
N ALA A 32 -16.71 -6.14 2.44
CA ALA A 32 -17.52 -4.93 2.28
C ALA A 32 -17.00 -3.76 3.12
N ASP A 33 -16.59 -4.02 4.36
CA ASP A 33 -16.06 -2.98 5.25
C ASP A 33 -14.71 -2.47 4.76
N VAL A 34 -13.82 -3.37 4.33
CA VAL A 34 -12.50 -2.98 3.81
C VAL A 34 -12.65 -2.19 2.51
N LEU A 35 -13.51 -2.64 1.60
CA LEU A 35 -13.75 -1.91 0.35
C LEU A 35 -14.32 -0.52 0.60
N ARG A 36 -15.21 -0.38 1.58
CA ARG A 36 -15.74 0.92 1.98
C ARG A 36 -14.63 1.85 2.45
N ASP A 37 -13.73 1.36 3.32
CA ASP A 37 -12.63 2.16 3.84
C ASP A 37 -11.64 2.53 2.73
N LEU A 38 -11.35 1.60 1.82
CA LEU A 38 -10.48 1.86 0.68
C LEU A 38 -11.08 2.89 -0.28
N ARG A 39 -12.39 2.81 -0.55
CA ARG A 39 -13.08 3.82 -1.36
C ARG A 39 -13.01 5.20 -0.72
N SER A 40 -13.19 5.26 0.59
CA SER A 40 -13.08 6.51 1.33
C SER A 40 -11.67 7.10 1.21
N ALA A 41 -10.63 6.29 1.43
CA ALA A 41 -9.25 6.72 1.31
C ALA A 41 -8.93 7.21 -0.11
N CYS A 42 -9.38 6.49 -1.13
CA CYS A 42 -9.18 6.88 -2.52
C CYS A 42 -9.88 8.20 -2.87
N SER A 43 -11.04 8.47 -2.26
CA SER A 43 -11.84 9.67 -2.55
C SER A 43 -11.37 10.91 -1.81
N THR A 44 -10.89 10.75 -0.57
CA THR A 44 -10.53 11.88 0.28
C THR A 44 -9.07 12.30 0.14
N ASN A 45 -8.20 11.42 -0.34
CA ASN A 45 -6.78 11.68 -0.47
C ASN A 45 -6.40 11.95 -1.92
N ARG A 46 -5.40 12.83 -2.11
CA ARG A 46 -4.78 13.07 -3.42
C ARG A 46 -3.38 12.48 -3.41
N TYR A 47 -3.14 11.52 -4.28
CA TYR A 47 -1.88 10.80 -4.39
C TYR A 47 -1.05 11.45 -5.50
N LEU A 48 -0.04 12.23 -5.13
CA LEU A 48 0.67 13.12 -6.05
C LEU A 48 2.01 12.58 -6.53
N GLY A 49 2.62 11.67 -5.78
CA GLY A 49 3.91 11.13 -6.20
C GLY A 49 4.36 9.97 -5.33
N LEU A 50 5.20 9.14 -5.92
CA LEU A 50 5.79 7.98 -5.27
C LEU A 50 7.27 7.94 -5.60
N GLN A 51 8.11 7.78 -4.58
CA GLN A 51 9.54 7.59 -4.75
C GLN A 51 9.94 6.28 -4.08
N ILE A 52 10.46 5.34 -4.85
CA ILE A 52 11.03 4.11 -4.31
C ILE A 52 12.42 4.44 -3.79
N LEU A 53 12.63 4.25 -2.49
CA LEU A 53 13.88 4.58 -1.81
C LEU A 53 14.82 3.39 -1.73
N GLU A 54 14.27 2.19 -1.50
CA GLU A 54 15.07 0.99 -1.32
C GLU A 54 14.21 -0.24 -1.61
N THR A 55 14.81 -1.25 -2.23
CA THR A 55 14.19 -2.55 -2.42
C THR A 55 15.14 -3.64 -1.97
N SER A 56 14.61 -4.72 -1.41
CA SER A 56 15.41 -5.88 -1.01
C SER A 56 14.59 -7.17 -1.11
N GLY A 57 15.28 -8.28 -1.23
CA GLY A 57 14.68 -9.60 -1.30
C GLY A 57 14.39 -10.07 -2.73
N PRO A 58 13.65 -11.19 -2.90
CA PRO A 58 13.08 -11.96 -1.77
C PRO A 58 14.14 -12.58 -0.87
N ASP A 59 13.87 -12.66 0.43
CA ASP A 59 14.73 -13.37 1.38
C ASP A 59 14.44 -14.88 1.35
N ASP A 60 15.00 -15.63 2.29
CA ASP A 60 14.84 -17.10 2.35
C ASP A 60 13.40 -17.52 2.59
N ALA A 61 12.59 -16.65 3.20
CA ALA A 61 11.15 -16.89 3.40
C ALA A 61 10.31 -16.41 2.23
N GLY A 62 10.92 -15.88 1.17
CA GLY A 62 10.22 -15.35 0.00
C GLY A 62 9.68 -13.94 0.17
N VAL A 63 10.09 -13.23 1.21
CA VAL A 63 9.60 -11.89 1.51
C VAL A 63 10.46 -10.84 0.81
N ALA A 64 9.84 -10.01 0.01
CA ALA A 64 10.45 -8.82 -0.58
C ALA A 64 10.01 -7.58 0.20
N ARG A 65 10.91 -6.61 0.34
CA ARG A 65 10.65 -5.37 1.06
C ARG A 65 10.90 -4.18 0.16
N VAL A 66 10.03 -3.19 0.29
CA VAL A 66 10.14 -1.93 -0.44
C VAL A 66 9.99 -0.79 0.55
N ARG A 67 10.98 0.10 0.59
CA ARG A 67 10.88 1.35 1.33
C ARG A 67 10.61 2.47 0.34
N PHE A 68 9.58 3.24 0.59
CA PHE A 68 9.16 4.30 -0.33
C PHE A 68 8.64 5.51 0.41
N ALA A 69 8.66 6.65 -0.27
CA ALA A 69 8.01 7.87 0.16
C ALA A 69 6.81 8.13 -0.75
N ALA A 70 5.65 8.37 -0.16
CA ALA A 70 4.45 8.72 -0.88
C ALA A 70 4.06 10.15 -0.55
N ARG A 71 3.83 10.95 -1.60
CA ARG A 71 3.35 12.32 -1.45
C ARG A 71 1.85 12.33 -1.59
N VAL A 72 1.19 12.62 -0.47
CA VAL A 72 -0.27 12.53 -0.36
C VAL A 72 -0.79 13.76 0.37
N PHE A 73 -1.88 14.31 -0.14
CA PHE A 73 -2.56 15.45 0.47
C PHE A 73 -4.01 15.09 0.76
N ARG A 74 -4.52 15.61 1.86
CA ARG A 74 -5.91 15.45 2.26
C ARG A 74 -6.48 16.81 2.60
N LYS A 75 -7.45 17.29 1.79
CA LYS A 75 -8.09 18.60 1.99
C LYS A 75 -7.05 19.72 2.16
N GLY A 76 -6.02 19.72 1.32
CA GLY A 76 -4.97 20.73 1.36
C GLY A 76 -3.90 20.51 2.44
N THR A 77 -4.04 19.49 3.28
CA THR A 77 -3.05 19.15 4.30
C THR A 77 -2.11 18.07 3.79
N ASP A 78 -0.81 18.29 3.96
CA ASP A 78 0.21 17.32 3.61
C ASP A 78 0.20 16.17 4.64
N ILE A 79 -0.17 14.98 4.19
CA ILE A 79 -0.15 13.75 4.98
C ILE A 79 0.84 12.74 4.40
N SER A 80 1.81 13.22 3.65
CA SER A 80 2.85 12.38 3.05
C SER A 80 3.57 11.53 4.08
N PHE A 81 4.03 10.35 3.66
CA PHE A 81 4.62 9.39 4.58
C PHE A 81 5.71 8.57 3.90
N THR A 82 6.54 7.94 4.72
CA THR A 82 7.47 6.91 4.30
C THR A 82 7.02 5.59 4.91
N GLU A 83 7.04 4.54 4.12
CA GLU A 83 6.64 3.21 4.56
C GLU A 83 7.65 2.17 4.11
N ARG A 84 7.87 1.15 4.94
CA ARG A 84 8.53 -0.08 4.55
C ARG A 84 7.47 -1.16 4.44
N SER A 85 7.25 -1.65 3.23
CA SER A 85 6.23 -2.66 2.93
C SER A 85 6.87 -4.02 2.73
N GLU A 86 6.15 -5.06 3.15
CA GLU A 86 6.53 -6.44 2.91
C GLU A 86 5.54 -7.09 1.94
N PHE A 87 6.09 -7.85 0.97
CA PHE A 87 5.33 -8.53 -0.07
C PHE A 87 5.72 -9.99 -0.13
N LEU A 88 4.73 -10.84 -0.40
CA LEU A 88 4.94 -12.26 -0.71
C LEU A 88 4.31 -12.58 -2.07
N HIS A 89 5.01 -13.41 -2.85
CA HIS A 89 4.50 -13.88 -4.15
C HIS A 89 3.66 -15.14 -3.92
N ASP A 90 2.45 -15.19 -4.49
CA ASP A 90 1.51 -16.30 -4.32
C ASP A 90 1.50 -17.28 -5.50
N GLY A 91 2.47 -17.16 -6.41
CA GLY A 91 2.53 -17.95 -7.64
C GLY A 91 1.93 -17.24 -8.85
N THR A 92 1.08 -16.24 -8.66
CA THR A 92 0.49 -15.43 -9.74
C THR A 92 0.87 -13.97 -9.65
N GLY A 93 1.20 -13.47 -8.48
CA GLY A 93 1.60 -12.08 -8.31
C GLY A 93 2.06 -11.79 -6.89
N TRP A 94 2.57 -10.59 -6.69
CA TRP A 94 2.99 -10.11 -5.39
C TRP A 94 1.78 -9.63 -4.60
N ARG A 95 1.71 -10.04 -3.32
CA ARG A 95 0.65 -9.65 -2.40
C ARG A 95 1.23 -8.82 -1.25
N TYR A 96 0.55 -7.75 -0.91
CA TYR A 96 0.93 -6.88 0.19
C TYR A 96 0.58 -7.54 1.53
N VAL A 97 1.59 -7.74 2.38
CA VAL A 97 1.42 -8.39 3.68
C VAL A 97 1.21 -7.36 4.78
N ARG A 98 2.13 -6.41 4.87
CA ARG A 98 2.07 -5.35 5.90
C ARG A 98 2.99 -4.20 5.52
N GLY A 99 2.79 -3.08 6.20
CA GLY A 99 3.66 -1.93 6.09
C GLY A 99 3.96 -1.33 7.45
N GLU A 100 5.12 -0.72 7.58
CA GLU A 100 5.53 0.01 8.76
C GLU A 100 5.75 1.47 8.35
N LEU A 101 4.95 2.36 8.92
CA LEU A 101 5.04 3.79 8.65
C LEU A 101 6.15 4.41 9.49
N SER A 102 6.87 5.35 8.89
CA SER A 102 7.80 6.20 9.60
C SER A 102 7.52 7.65 9.22
N PRO A 103 7.85 8.62 10.11
CA PRO A 103 7.71 10.03 9.77
C PRO A 103 8.54 10.36 8.54
N THR A 104 7.99 11.22 7.68
CA THR A 104 8.75 11.74 6.54
C THR A 104 9.86 12.64 7.07
N GLU A 105 11.09 12.27 6.80
CA GLU A 105 12.23 13.12 7.14
C GLU A 105 12.27 14.30 6.20
N GLN A 106 12.52 15.45 6.78
CA GLN A 106 12.65 16.70 6.03
C GLN A 106 14.11 17.04 5.76
#